data_1c9750df14228c9220406f4b8e2e1db7
#
_entry.id   1c9750df14228c9220406f4b8e2e1db7
#
_cell.length_a   1.000
_cell.length_b   1.000
_cell.length_c   1.000
_cell.angle_alpha   90.00
_cell.angle_beta   90.00
_cell.angle_gamma   90.00
#
_symmetry.space_group_name_H-M   'P 1'
#
loop_
_entity.id
_entity.type
_entity.pdbx_description
1 polymer ?
#
loop_
_entity_poly.entity_id
_entity_poly.type
_entity_poly.pdbx_seq_one_letter_code
_entity_poly.pdbx_strand_id
1 'polypeptide(L)'
;VARAKRFLLTFLLGTLSAFGPLSMDMYLPALPDLQANLHTSQSLAQLSITACLLGLAIGQVFVGPISDRFGRRWPLLIGVGFYALTSFVIVGVTQISTLIVLRFIQGLGGSAGQVLSRSIARDQFSGKSLARFMAILMSINGVFPIIAPLFGGLVIRFTNWQGIFMILGIIGVILVLCVLFFLKETLPKAKRSRSTGHAFKEMGELVLDGGFMKYALGQGFVMGALFVYIAGSSFVFQQIYHLSPQMFSFIYAINGISLVLGSNIVGRLVTNLSEERILRVGILFGVSVTGLLSLSLILGTNMYVLMIGLLLMVFGIGIVNTTATSLAMNAEGDKAGGASALLGLSMNAIGGLATPLVGLFGSHSQVPMVLLMFTAEVIGFLIYTGFTKRLA
;
A
#
# COMPACT_ATOMS: atom_id res chain seq x y z
N VAL A 1 -0.12 -35.22 -1.54
CA VAL A 1 0.19 -34.42 -2.75
C VAL A 1 -0.75 -33.21 -2.86
N ALA A 2 -2.06 -33.36 -2.67
CA ALA A 2 -3.03 -32.25 -2.78
C ALA A 2 -2.81 -31.16 -1.71
N ARG A 3 -2.47 -31.53 -0.48
CA ARG A 3 -2.24 -30.61 0.66
C ARG A 3 -0.96 -29.78 0.46
N ALA A 4 0.12 -30.41 -0.03
CA ALA A 4 1.37 -29.72 -0.34
C ALA A 4 1.22 -28.74 -1.51
N LYS A 5 0.52 -29.12 -2.59
CA LYS A 5 0.22 -28.21 -3.71
C LYS A 5 -0.62 -26.99 -3.27
N ARG A 6 -1.59 -27.20 -2.38
CA ARG A 6 -2.43 -26.12 -1.86
C ARG A 6 -1.61 -25.17 -0.98
N PHE A 7 -0.73 -25.71 -0.16
CA PHE A 7 0.17 -24.89 0.67
C PHE A 7 1.13 -24.06 -0.19
N LEU A 8 1.77 -24.68 -1.19
CA LEU A 8 2.66 -23.99 -2.12
C LEU A 8 1.95 -22.87 -2.88
N LEU A 9 0.74 -23.13 -3.39
CA LEU A 9 -0.07 -22.11 -4.06
C LEU A 9 -0.44 -20.96 -3.11
N THR A 10 -0.81 -21.25 -1.86
CA THR A 10 -1.14 -20.24 -0.86
C THR A 10 0.07 -19.36 -0.55
N PHE A 11 1.23 -19.97 -0.36
CA PHE A 11 2.47 -19.25 -0.11
C PHE A 11 2.86 -18.37 -1.30
N LEU A 12 2.83 -18.93 -2.53
CA LEU A 12 3.14 -18.20 -3.75
C LEU A 12 2.22 -17.00 -3.95
N LEU A 13 0.91 -17.19 -3.90
CA LEU A 13 -0.06 -16.10 -4.09
C LEU A 13 -0.01 -15.09 -2.94
N GLY A 14 0.28 -15.54 -1.72
CA GLY A 14 0.50 -14.68 -0.56
C GLY A 14 1.70 -13.75 -0.76
N THR A 15 2.84 -14.30 -1.14
CA THR A 15 4.05 -13.50 -1.40
C THR A 15 3.85 -12.55 -2.58
N LEU A 16 3.20 -13.00 -3.66
CA LEU A 16 2.86 -12.14 -4.80
C LEU A 16 1.94 -10.98 -4.40
N SER A 17 0.96 -11.21 -3.51
CA SER A 17 0.07 -10.14 -3.04
C SER A 17 0.79 -9.11 -2.18
N ALA A 18 1.89 -9.49 -1.55
CA ALA A 18 2.67 -8.65 -0.65
C ALA A 18 3.75 -7.80 -1.36
N PHE A 19 3.84 -7.84 -2.69
CA PHE A 19 4.86 -7.08 -3.43
C PHE A 19 4.83 -5.57 -3.18
N GLY A 20 3.63 -4.97 -2.99
CA GLY A 20 3.51 -3.56 -2.65
C GLY A 20 4.25 -3.22 -1.35
N PRO A 21 3.81 -3.77 -0.19
CA PRO A 21 4.49 -3.58 1.08
C PRO A 21 5.97 -3.95 1.05
N LEU A 22 6.32 -5.07 0.42
CA LEU A 22 7.71 -5.54 0.36
C LEU A 22 8.61 -4.52 -0.36
N SER A 23 8.16 -4.00 -1.51
CA SER A 23 8.93 -3.03 -2.32
C SER A 23 9.10 -1.68 -1.66
N MET A 24 8.17 -1.29 -0.79
CA MET A 24 8.16 0.01 -0.14
C MET A 24 8.76 -0.05 1.25
N ASP A 25 8.21 -0.91 2.09
CA ASP A 25 8.51 -0.90 3.51
C ASP A 25 9.94 -1.42 3.81
N MET A 26 10.42 -2.38 3.02
CA MET A 26 11.80 -2.87 3.13
C MET A 26 12.84 -1.80 2.77
N TYR A 27 12.48 -0.85 1.92
CA TYR A 27 13.36 0.22 1.44
C TYR A 27 13.39 1.45 2.36
N LEU A 28 12.36 1.66 3.19
CA LEU A 28 12.22 2.86 4.02
C LEU A 28 13.42 3.13 4.95
N PRO A 29 13.99 2.16 5.66
CA PRO A 29 15.16 2.40 6.51
C PRO A 29 16.39 2.91 5.75
N ALA A 30 16.44 2.67 4.43
CA ALA A 30 17.55 3.04 3.56
C ALA A 30 17.43 4.44 2.94
N LEU A 31 16.30 5.12 3.07
CA LEU A 31 16.07 6.41 2.41
C LEU A 31 17.12 7.48 2.74
N PRO A 32 17.53 7.67 4.02
CA PRO A 32 18.59 8.64 4.34
C PRO A 32 19.95 8.27 3.72
N ASP A 33 20.31 6.97 3.72
CA ASP A 33 21.55 6.49 3.09
C ASP A 33 21.51 6.71 1.57
N LEU A 34 20.40 6.42 0.92
CA LEU A 34 20.18 6.69 -0.50
C LEU A 34 20.30 8.18 -0.81
N GLN A 35 19.66 9.04 -0.01
CA GLN A 35 19.74 10.50 -0.19
C GLN A 35 21.19 10.98 -0.17
N ALA A 36 21.96 10.52 0.83
CA ALA A 36 23.36 10.88 0.95
C ALA A 36 24.21 10.32 -0.19
N ASN A 37 24.01 9.05 -0.57
CA ASN A 37 24.79 8.36 -1.60
C ASN A 37 24.56 8.94 -3.01
N LEU A 38 23.30 9.28 -3.34
CA LEU A 38 22.95 9.89 -4.63
C LEU A 38 23.05 11.42 -4.64
N HIS A 39 23.56 12.05 -3.54
CA HIS A 39 23.69 13.51 -3.41
C HIS A 39 22.41 14.25 -3.81
N THR A 40 21.25 13.80 -3.32
CA THR A 40 19.95 14.29 -3.76
C THR A 40 19.18 14.96 -2.61
N SER A 41 18.04 15.62 -2.95
CA SER A 41 17.15 16.17 -1.94
C SER A 41 16.26 15.09 -1.32
N GLN A 42 15.75 15.33 -0.12
CA GLN A 42 14.76 14.47 0.54
C GLN A 42 13.51 14.30 -0.33
N SER A 43 13.02 15.37 -0.94
CA SER A 43 11.84 15.33 -1.82
C SER A 43 12.04 14.40 -3.01
N LEU A 44 13.21 14.42 -3.65
CA LEU A 44 13.52 13.52 -4.76
C LEU A 44 13.68 12.07 -4.29
N ALA A 45 14.28 11.82 -3.13
CA ALA A 45 14.34 10.49 -2.55
C ALA A 45 12.92 9.95 -2.27
N GLN A 46 12.03 10.77 -1.71
CA GLN A 46 10.62 10.42 -1.48
C GLN A 46 9.84 10.25 -2.78
N LEU A 47 10.17 11.01 -3.84
CA LEU A 47 9.57 10.85 -5.17
C LEU A 47 9.82 9.47 -5.77
N SER A 48 10.89 8.78 -5.37
CA SER A 48 11.11 7.38 -5.77
C SER A 48 10.05 6.43 -5.19
N ILE A 49 9.54 6.72 -3.99
CA ILE A 49 8.40 5.99 -3.39
C ILE A 49 7.13 6.30 -4.16
N THR A 50 6.86 7.59 -4.40
CA THR A 50 5.73 8.06 -5.22
C THR A 50 5.69 7.37 -6.57
N ALA A 51 6.81 7.32 -7.28
CA ALA A 51 6.90 6.69 -8.58
C ALA A 51 6.50 5.21 -8.54
N CYS A 52 6.95 4.47 -7.51
CA CYS A 52 6.56 3.08 -7.32
C CYS A 52 5.05 2.95 -7.02
N LEU A 53 4.50 3.80 -6.17
CA LEU A 53 3.07 3.83 -5.85
C LEU A 53 2.20 4.14 -7.07
N LEU A 54 2.60 5.14 -7.86
CA LEU A 54 1.90 5.47 -9.11
C LEU A 54 1.98 4.32 -10.12
N GLY A 55 3.14 3.66 -10.21
CA GLY A 55 3.29 2.46 -11.01
C GLY A 55 2.35 1.34 -10.56
N LEU A 56 2.27 1.07 -9.25
CA LEU A 56 1.33 0.11 -8.67
C LEU A 56 -0.13 0.50 -8.97
N ALA A 57 -0.50 1.77 -8.77
CA ALA A 57 -1.85 2.27 -8.98
C ALA A 57 -2.30 2.11 -10.44
N ILE A 58 -1.48 2.57 -11.38
CA ILE A 58 -1.76 2.47 -12.82
C ILE A 58 -1.80 0.99 -13.23
N GLY A 59 -0.82 0.20 -12.79
CA GLY A 59 -0.77 -1.21 -13.11
C GLY A 59 -2.01 -1.99 -12.61
N GLN A 60 -2.55 -1.66 -11.43
CA GLN A 60 -3.77 -2.29 -10.91
C GLN A 60 -4.98 -2.09 -11.85
N VAL A 61 -5.08 -0.94 -12.49
CA VAL A 61 -6.17 -0.63 -13.44
C VAL A 61 -6.08 -1.49 -14.71
N PHE A 62 -4.88 -1.71 -15.21
CA PHE A 62 -4.69 -2.40 -16.51
C PHE A 62 -4.50 -3.91 -16.39
N VAL A 63 -3.84 -4.38 -15.35
CA VAL A 63 -3.48 -5.81 -15.20
C VAL A 63 -4.70 -6.71 -15.11
N GLY A 64 -5.77 -6.30 -14.41
CA GLY A 64 -7.02 -7.05 -14.31
C GLY A 64 -7.61 -7.35 -15.69
N PRO A 65 -8.04 -6.33 -16.44
CA PRO A 65 -8.62 -6.48 -17.78
C PRO A 65 -7.70 -7.20 -18.77
N ILE A 66 -6.40 -6.95 -18.75
CA ILE A 66 -5.42 -7.65 -19.59
C ILE A 66 -5.43 -9.15 -19.28
N SER A 67 -5.43 -9.51 -18.00
CA SER A 67 -5.42 -10.91 -17.60
C SER A 67 -6.74 -11.63 -17.86
N ASP A 68 -7.86 -10.93 -17.86
CA ASP A 68 -9.17 -11.47 -18.23
C ASP A 68 -9.23 -11.85 -19.74
N ARG A 69 -8.47 -11.15 -20.55
CA ARG A 69 -8.37 -11.41 -21.99
C ARG A 69 -7.32 -12.46 -22.36
N PHE A 70 -6.11 -12.34 -21.81
CA PHE A 70 -4.96 -13.17 -22.22
C PHE A 70 -4.74 -14.40 -21.31
N GLY A 71 -5.46 -14.51 -20.20
CA GLY A 71 -5.24 -15.49 -19.14
C GLY A 71 -4.37 -14.94 -18.02
N ARG A 72 -4.32 -15.63 -16.88
CA ARG A 72 -3.67 -15.15 -15.65
C ARG A 72 -2.15 -15.32 -15.69
N ARG A 73 -1.68 -16.43 -16.23
CA ARG A 73 -0.28 -16.87 -16.10
C ARG A 73 0.70 -15.95 -16.82
N TRP A 74 0.45 -15.61 -18.08
CA TRP A 74 1.39 -14.80 -18.87
C TRP A 74 1.53 -13.36 -18.39
N PRO A 75 0.45 -12.60 -18.12
CA PRO A 75 0.57 -11.27 -17.54
C PRO A 75 1.29 -11.27 -16.19
N LEU A 76 1.10 -12.31 -15.36
CA LEU A 76 1.79 -12.47 -14.11
C LEU A 76 3.29 -12.66 -14.30
N LEU A 77 3.70 -13.59 -15.19
CA LEU A 77 5.11 -13.83 -15.51
C LEU A 77 5.82 -12.59 -16.04
N ILE A 78 5.17 -11.87 -16.96
CA ILE A 78 5.71 -10.64 -17.54
C ILE A 78 5.85 -9.57 -16.44
N GLY A 79 4.83 -9.32 -15.64
CA GLY A 79 4.86 -8.32 -14.59
C GLY A 79 5.93 -8.62 -13.53
N VAL A 80 5.97 -9.83 -13.00
CA VAL A 80 6.97 -10.24 -12.00
C VAL A 80 8.37 -10.27 -12.60
N GLY A 81 8.50 -10.63 -13.89
CA GLY A 81 9.76 -10.58 -14.63
C GLY A 81 10.29 -9.14 -14.76
N PHE A 82 9.43 -8.19 -15.13
CA PHE A 82 9.79 -6.76 -15.14
C PHE A 82 10.17 -6.25 -13.75
N TYR A 83 9.45 -6.65 -12.72
CA TYR A 83 9.80 -6.32 -11.34
C TYR A 83 11.20 -6.82 -10.96
N ALA A 84 11.51 -8.07 -11.24
CA ALA A 84 12.83 -8.65 -10.95
C ALA A 84 13.94 -7.95 -11.74
N LEU A 85 13.74 -7.75 -13.05
CA LEU A 85 14.71 -7.10 -13.92
C LEU A 85 15.01 -5.67 -13.46
N THR A 86 13.97 -4.87 -13.23
CA THR A 86 14.14 -3.49 -12.75
C THR A 86 14.81 -3.42 -11.39
N SER A 87 14.53 -4.38 -10.49
CA SER A 87 15.20 -4.46 -9.20
C SER A 87 16.72 -4.64 -9.35
N PHE A 88 17.18 -5.50 -10.26
CA PHE A 88 18.60 -5.68 -10.54
C PHE A 88 19.24 -4.47 -11.23
N VAL A 89 18.52 -3.84 -12.16
CA VAL A 89 19.01 -2.62 -12.84
C VAL A 89 19.19 -1.48 -11.83
N ILE A 90 18.30 -1.36 -10.84
CA ILE A 90 18.39 -0.34 -9.78
C ILE A 90 19.69 -0.45 -8.98
N VAL A 91 20.27 -1.65 -8.82
CA VAL A 91 21.54 -1.86 -8.08
C VAL A 91 22.69 -1.04 -8.68
N GLY A 92 22.71 -0.86 -10.00
CA GLY A 92 23.77 -0.11 -10.71
C GLY A 92 23.46 1.39 -10.91
N VAL A 93 22.37 1.91 -10.33
CA VAL A 93 21.96 3.30 -10.56
C VAL A 93 22.79 4.27 -9.74
N THR A 94 23.22 5.35 -10.39
CA THR A 94 24.00 6.45 -9.80
C THR A 94 23.27 7.79 -9.83
N GLN A 95 22.11 7.88 -10.48
CA GLN A 95 21.32 9.10 -10.63
C GLN A 95 19.90 8.91 -10.14
N ILE A 96 19.41 9.86 -9.34
CA ILE A 96 18.05 9.81 -8.76
C ILE A 96 16.94 9.80 -9.82
N SER A 97 17.11 10.50 -10.93
CA SER A 97 16.15 10.51 -12.04
C SER A 97 15.93 9.12 -12.64
N THR A 98 17.03 8.40 -12.88
CA THR A 98 16.97 7.00 -13.36
C THR A 98 16.30 6.08 -12.34
N LEU A 99 16.61 6.26 -11.06
CA LEU A 99 15.96 5.51 -9.99
C LEU A 99 14.45 5.74 -10.00
N ILE A 100 13.98 6.98 -10.10
CA ILE A 100 12.56 7.32 -10.09
C ILE A 100 11.83 6.61 -11.25
N VAL A 101 12.39 6.64 -12.45
CA VAL A 101 11.81 5.95 -13.62
C VAL A 101 11.75 4.44 -13.40
N LEU A 102 12.85 3.84 -12.93
CA LEU A 102 12.91 2.41 -12.67
C LEU A 102 11.93 1.99 -11.53
N ARG A 103 11.77 2.81 -10.50
CA ARG A 103 10.80 2.58 -9.44
C ARG A 103 9.36 2.58 -9.96
N PHE A 104 9.04 3.46 -10.90
CA PHE A 104 7.74 3.46 -11.57
C PHE A 104 7.51 2.14 -12.34
N ILE A 105 8.49 1.71 -13.14
CA ILE A 105 8.41 0.45 -13.91
C ILE A 105 8.34 -0.75 -12.96
N GLN A 106 9.10 -0.75 -11.86
CA GLN A 106 9.06 -1.77 -10.83
C GLN A 106 7.66 -1.86 -10.20
N GLY A 107 7.04 -0.71 -9.89
CA GLY A 107 5.67 -0.63 -9.39
C GLY A 107 4.65 -1.22 -10.37
N LEU A 108 4.73 -0.86 -11.66
CA LEU A 108 3.91 -1.46 -12.71
C LEU A 108 4.01 -2.99 -12.70
N GLY A 109 5.24 -3.52 -12.64
CA GLY A 109 5.48 -4.96 -12.59
C GLY A 109 4.91 -5.61 -11.31
N GLY A 110 5.10 -4.97 -10.16
CA GLY A 110 4.62 -5.46 -8.86
C GLY A 110 3.10 -5.53 -8.75
N SER A 111 2.36 -4.66 -9.45
CA SER A 111 0.90 -4.66 -9.49
C SER A 111 0.32 -5.98 -10.00
N ALA A 112 1.02 -6.66 -10.91
CA ALA A 112 0.59 -7.95 -11.44
C ALA A 112 0.48 -9.00 -10.32
N GLY A 113 1.44 -9.04 -9.40
CA GLY A 113 1.39 -9.91 -8.23
C GLY A 113 0.18 -9.63 -7.34
N GLN A 114 -0.07 -8.36 -7.02
CA GLN A 114 -1.18 -7.96 -6.15
C GLN A 114 -2.56 -8.26 -6.74
N VAL A 115 -2.78 -7.94 -8.01
CA VAL A 115 -4.08 -8.12 -8.67
C VAL A 115 -4.33 -9.60 -8.97
N LEU A 116 -3.36 -10.28 -9.58
CA LEU A 116 -3.56 -11.62 -10.08
C LEU A 116 -3.57 -12.68 -8.99
N SER A 117 -2.93 -12.45 -7.84
CA SER A 117 -3.07 -13.35 -6.68
C SER A 117 -4.53 -13.51 -6.26
N ARG A 118 -5.29 -12.42 -6.21
CA ARG A 118 -6.73 -12.42 -5.88
C ARG A 118 -7.58 -13.04 -6.99
N SER A 119 -7.25 -12.73 -8.25
CA SER A 119 -7.98 -13.28 -9.42
C SER A 119 -7.78 -14.79 -9.54
N ILE A 120 -6.55 -15.28 -9.40
CA ILE A 120 -6.22 -16.71 -9.41
C ILE A 120 -6.92 -17.44 -8.26
N ALA A 121 -6.99 -16.81 -7.06
CA ALA A 121 -7.73 -17.38 -5.95
C ALA A 121 -9.22 -17.56 -6.27
N ARG A 122 -9.86 -16.56 -6.90
CA ARG A 122 -11.26 -16.65 -7.34
C ARG A 122 -11.48 -17.69 -8.44
N ASP A 123 -10.51 -17.87 -9.32
CA ASP A 123 -10.60 -18.88 -10.39
C ASP A 123 -10.52 -20.32 -9.83
N GLN A 124 -9.81 -20.53 -8.69
CA GLN A 124 -9.54 -21.86 -8.14
C GLN A 124 -10.40 -22.26 -6.93
N PHE A 125 -10.93 -21.28 -6.22
CA PHE A 125 -11.70 -21.50 -5.00
C PHE A 125 -13.08 -20.85 -5.11
N SER A 126 -14.06 -21.41 -4.39
CA SER A 126 -15.42 -20.87 -4.30
C SER A 126 -15.99 -21.01 -2.91
N GLY A 127 -17.03 -20.24 -2.58
CA GLY A 127 -17.74 -20.30 -1.31
C GLY A 127 -16.81 -20.19 -0.09
N LYS A 128 -17.01 -21.05 0.91
CA LYS A 128 -16.23 -21.06 2.16
C LYS A 128 -14.72 -21.23 1.95
N SER A 129 -14.30 -21.96 0.90
CA SER A 129 -12.87 -22.16 0.60
C SER A 129 -12.21 -20.90 0.07
N LEU A 130 -12.90 -20.11 -0.76
CA LEU A 130 -12.46 -18.80 -1.22
C LEU A 130 -12.35 -17.82 -0.07
N ALA A 131 -13.38 -17.72 0.78
CA ALA A 131 -13.37 -16.83 1.93
C ALA A 131 -12.19 -17.12 2.86
N ARG A 132 -11.92 -18.40 3.15
CA ARG A 132 -10.77 -18.80 3.97
C ARG A 132 -9.44 -18.44 3.30
N PHE A 133 -9.33 -18.63 1.99
CA PHE A 133 -8.11 -18.29 1.25
C PHE A 133 -7.87 -16.78 1.24
N MET A 134 -8.90 -15.99 0.97
CA MET A 134 -8.82 -14.52 1.02
C MET A 134 -8.43 -14.01 2.41
N ALA A 135 -8.96 -14.61 3.49
CA ALA A 135 -8.54 -14.28 4.86
C ALA A 135 -7.04 -14.51 5.07
N ILE A 136 -6.47 -15.60 4.53
CA ILE A 136 -5.03 -15.86 4.59
C ILE A 136 -4.25 -14.79 3.81
N LEU A 137 -4.68 -14.43 2.60
CA LEU A 137 -4.04 -13.36 1.82
C LEU A 137 -4.06 -12.03 2.57
N MET A 138 -5.18 -11.68 3.19
CA MET A 138 -5.30 -10.45 4.00
C MET A 138 -4.38 -10.49 5.22
N SER A 139 -4.27 -11.64 5.90
CA SER A 139 -3.34 -11.82 7.03
C SER A 139 -1.88 -11.63 6.58
N ILE A 140 -1.50 -12.20 5.45
CA ILE A 140 -0.17 -12.02 4.87
C ILE A 140 0.09 -10.53 4.58
N ASN A 141 -0.84 -9.84 3.91
CA ASN A 141 -0.72 -8.42 3.62
C ASN A 141 -0.65 -7.54 4.89
N GLY A 142 -1.28 -7.96 5.99
CA GLY A 142 -1.17 -7.28 7.30
C GLY A 142 0.17 -7.51 8.00
N VAL A 143 0.80 -8.67 7.80
CA VAL A 143 2.07 -9.03 8.45
C VAL A 143 3.27 -8.43 7.72
N PHE A 144 3.23 -8.31 6.40
CA PHE A 144 4.35 -7.81 5.61
C PHE A 144 4.81 -6.39 5.96
N PRO A 145 3.94 -5.40 6.20
CA PRO A 145 4.36 -4.08 6.68
C PRO A 145 5.08 -4.09 8.03
N ILE A 146 4.89 -5.15 8.81
CA ILE A 146 5.60 -5.31 10.09
C ILE A 146 7.00 -5.91 9.85
N ILE A 147 7.09 -6.95 9.02
CA ILE A 147 8.32 -7.71 8.81
C ILE A 147 9.26 -7.02 7.81
N ALA A 148 8.74 -6.41 6.75
CA ALA A 148 9.53 -5.85 5.67
C ALA A 148 10.53 -4.77 6.13
N PRO A 149 10.16 -3.77 6.94
CA PRO A 149 11.14 -2.77 7.41
C PRO A 149 12.15 -3.35 8.39
N LEU A 150 11.76 -4.35 9.22
CA LEU A 150 12.72 -5.05 10.09
C LEU A 150 13.77 -5.77 9.26
N PHE A 151 13.34 -6.44 8.19
CA PHE A 151 14.26 -7.11 7.26
C PHE A 151 15.12 -6.09 6.50
N GLY A 152 14.54 -4.96 6.06
CA GLY A 152 15.26 -3.85 5.44
C GLY A 152 16.33 -3.26 6.37
N GLY A 153 15.98 -2.98 7.63
CA GLY A 153 16.94 -2.51 8.64
C GLY A 153 18.06 -3.50 8.93
N LEU A 154 17.76 -4.81 8.90
CA LEU A 154 18.77 -5.85 9.03
C LEU A 154 19.72 -5.89 7.82
N VAL A 155 19.15 -5.82 6.60
CA VAL A 155 19.95 -5.83 5.36
C VAL A 155 20.92 -4.66 5.31
N ILE A 156 20.48 -3.45 5.67
CA ILE A 156 21.33 -2.24 5.70
C ILE A 156 22.46 -2.33 6.71
N ARG A 157 22.34 -3.15 7.74
CA ARG A 157 23.45 -3.40 8.68
C ARG A 157 24.66 -4.04 8.02
N PHE A 158 24.45 -4.83 6.97
CA PHE A 158 25.50 -5.62 6.28
C PHE A 158 25.79 -5.13 4.88
N THR A 159 24.91 -4.26 4.34
CA THR A 159 25.02 -3.75 2.96
C THR A 159 24.63 -2.26 2.93
N ASN A 160 24.37 -1.73 1.75
CA ASN A 160 23.85 -0.41 1.48
C ASN A 160 22.40 -0.50 0.92
N TRP A 161 21.82 0.64 0.51
CA TRP A 161 20.47 0.69 -0.08
C TRP A 161 20.33 -0.20 -1.34
N GLN A 162 21.38 -0.39 -2.12
CA GLN A 162 21.39 -1.27 -3.30
C GLN A 162 21.16 -2.73 -2.93
N GLY A 163 21.66 -3.17 -1.77
CA GLY A 163 21.46 -4.54 -1.26
C GLY A 163 20.01 -4.91 -1.09
N ILE A 164 19.15 -3.95 -0.75
CA ILE A 164 17.70 -4.18 -0.66
C ILE A 164 17.14 -4.54 -2.03
N PHE A 165 17.50 -3.79 -3.08
CA PHE A 165 17.03 -4.06 -4.44
C PHE A 165 17.59 -5.37 -5.01
N MET A 166 18.81 -5.74 -4.63
CA MET A 166 19.38 -7.05 -4.96
C MET A 166 18.49 -8.17 -4.39
N ILE A 167 18.12 -8.09 -3.12
CA ILE A 167 17.26 -9.09 -2.46
C ILE A 167 15.87 -9.12 -3.10
N LEU A 168 15.27 -7.95 -3.38
CA LEU A 168 13.99 -7.85 -4.07
C LEU A 168 14.04 -8.48 -5.47
N GLY A 169 15.14 -8.28 -6.19
CA GLY A 169 15.38 -8.92 -7.48
C GLY A 169 15.46 -10.44 -7.36
N ILE A 170 16.20 -10.95 -6.38
CA ILE A 170 16.31 -12.40 -6.12
C ILE A 170 14.94 -13.00 -5.78
N ILE A 171 14.17 -12.36 -4.91
CA ILE A 171 12.81 -12.78 -4.58
C ILE A 171 11.95 -12.79 -5.85
N GLY A 172 12.04 -11.75 -6.69
CA GLY A 172 11.33 -11.67 -7.96
C GLY A 172 11.67 -12.85 -8.89
N VAL A 173 12.95 -13.19 -9.05
CA VAL A 173 13.38 -14.36 -9.86
C VAL A 173 12.82 -15.65 -9.29
N ILE A 174 12.92 -15.87 -7.99
CA ILE A 174 12.36 -17.07 -7.33
C ILE A 174 10.86 -17.18 -7.63
N LEU A 175 10.12 -16.08 -7.55
CA LEU A 175 8.68 -16.06 -7.84
C LEU A 175 8.38 -16.30 -9.32
N VAL A 176 9.17 -15.75 -10.24
CA VAL A 176 9.06 -16.08 -11.69
C VAL A 176 9.23 -17.56 -11.91
N LEU A 177 10.26 -18.18 -11.33
CA LEU A 177 10.50 -19.61 -11.43
C LEU A 177 9.35 -20.43 -10.80
N CYS A 178 8.86 -19.99 -9.63
CA CYS A 178 7.70 -20.64 -8.99
C CYS A 178 6.44 -20.57 -9.87
N VAL A 179 6.15 -19.41 -10.46
CA VAL A 179 5.02 -19.25 -11.38
C VAL A 179 5.22 -20.11 -12.66
N LEU A 180 6.44 -20.13 -13.18
CA LEU A 180 6.78 -20.86 -14.39
C LEU A 180 6.58 -22.38 -14.23
N PHE A 181 7.05 -22.94 -13.10
CA PHE A 181 7.04 -24.39 -12.90
C PHE A 181 5.79 -24.93 -12.19
N PHE A 182 5.17 -24.12 -11.29
CA PHE A 182 4.09 -24.63 -10.43
C PHE A 182 2.72 -24.05 -10.74
N LEU A 183 2.62 -22.87 -11.38
CA LEU A 183 1.34 -22.26 -11.70
C LEU A 183 0.93 -22.62 -13.13
N LYS A 184 -0.18 -23.37 -13.26
CA LYS A 184 -0.85 -23.57 -14.54
C LYS A 184 -1.81 -22.42 -14.82
N GLU A 185 -2.21 -22.25 -16.10
CA GLU A 185 -3.25 -21.30 -16.46
C GLU A 185 -4.56 -21.64 -15.73
N THR A 186 -5.12 -20.62 -15.05
CA THR A 186 -6.32 -20.81 -14.21
C THR A 186 -7.60 -20.32 -14.88
N LEU A 187 -7.49 -19.45 -15.91
CA LEU A 187 -8.63 -18.94 -16.65
C LEU A 187 -8.80 -19.69 -17.99
N PRO A 188 -9.79 -20.60 -18.10
CA PRO A 188 -10.05 -21.34 -19.33
C PRO A 188 -10.33 -20.39 -20.50
N LYS A 189 -9.88 -20.75 -21.73
CA LYS A 189 -10.09 -19.93 -22.93
C LYS A 189 -11.55 -19.53 -23.14
N ALA A 190 -12.49 -20.43 -22.83
CA ALA A 190 -13.92 -20.18 -22.97
C ALA A 190 -14.48 -19.09 -22.03
N LYS A 191 -13.81 -18.83 -20.92
CA LYS A 191 -14.21 -17.82 -19.93
C LYS A 191 -13.47 -16.49 -20.10
N ARG A 192 -12.56 -16.38 -21.06
CA ARG A 192 -11.81 -15.14 -21.31
C ARG A 192 -12.71 -14.07 -21.89
N SER A 193 -12.55 -12.85 -21.39
CA SER A 193 -13.29 -11.69 -21.92
C SER A 193 -12.87 -11.40 -23.36
N ARG A 194 -13.85 -11.09 -24.22
CA ARG A 194 -13.60 -10.65 -25.59
C ARG A 194 -13.22 -9.17 -25.69
N SER A 195 -13.55 -8.38 -24.64
CA SER A 195 -13.31 -6.93 -24.61
C SER A 195 -12.86 -6.49 -23.24
N THR A 196 -11.81 -5.68 -23.19
CA THR A 196 -11.36 -4.98 -21.99
C THR A 196 -12.18 -3.71 -21.72
N GLY A 197 -12.94 -3.23 -22.70
CA GLY A 197 -13.70 -1.97 -22.63
C GLY A 197 -14.82 -1.97 -21.58
N HIS A 198 -15.41 -3.14 -21.29
CA HIS A 198 -16.49 -3.24 -20.30
C HIS A 198 -16.00 -2.88 -18.89
N ALA A 199 -14.82 -3.37 -18.50
CA ALA A 199 -14.23 -3.05 -17.19
C ALA A 199 -13.93 -1.54 -17.03
N PHE A 200 -13.43 -0.89 -18.08
CA PHE A 200 -13.20 0.55 -18.07
C PHE A 200 -14.49 1.36 -18.02
N LYS A 201 -15.56 0.89 -18.69
CA LYS A 201 -16.89 1.51 -18.64
C LYS A 201 -17.46 1.43 -17.22
N GLU A 202 -17.41 0.26 -16.58
CA GLU A 202 -17.84 0.07 -15.19
C GLU A 202 -17.07 1.00 -14.23
N MET A 203 -15.76 1.12 -14.39
CA MET A 203 -14.95 2.04 -13.60
C MET A 203 -15.35 3.50 -13.84
N GLY A 204 -15.65 3.88 -15.09
CA GLY A 204 -16.17 5.22 -15.43
C GLY A 204 -17.50 5.53 -14.75
N GLU A 205 -18.41 4.57 -14.69
CA GLU A 205 -19.70 4.70 -14.00
C GLU A 205 -19.50 4.89 -12.48
N LEU A 206 -18.58 4.15 -11.88
CA LEU A 206 -18.25 4.26 -10.45
C LEU A 206 -17.62 5.62 -10.09
N VAL A 207 -16.81 6.21 -10.97
CA VAL A 207 -16.23 7.54 -10.77
C VAL A 207 -17.32 8.62 -10.73
N LEU A 208 -18.42 8.42 -11.45
CA LEU A 208 -19.56 9.33 -11.45
C LEU A 208 -20.53 9.09 -10.27
N ASP A 209 -20.41 7.97 -9.58
CA ASP A 209 -21.23 7.68 -8.40
C ASP A 209 -20.67 8.38 -7.15
N GLY A 210 -21.36 9.44 -6.71
CA GLY A 210 -21.00 10.16 -5.50
C GLY A 210 -21.11 9.31 -4.22
N GLY A 211 -21.96 8.29 -4.21
CA GLY A 211 -22.11 7.34 -3.11
C GLY A 211 -20.86 6.48 -2.92
N PHE A 212 -20.29 5.98 -4.00
CA PHE A 212 -19.03 5.25 -4.01
C PHE A 212 -17.82 6.17 -3.77
N MET A 213 -17.78 7.32 -4.48
CA MET A 213 -16.61 8.22 -4.45
C MET A 213 -16.39 8.86 -3.08
N LYS A 214 -17.42 9.06 -2.26
CA LYS A 214 -17.22 9.54 -0.88
C LYS A 214 -16.36 8.59 -0.05
N TYR A 215 -16.55 7.27 -0.20
CA TYR A 215 -15.74 6.28 0.49
C TYR A 215 -14.36 6.16 -0.14
N ALA A 216 -14.26 6.12 -1.46
CA ALA A 216 -13.01 5.97 -2.18
C ALA A 216 -12.06 7.16 -1.96
N LEU A 217 -12.54 8.39 -2.08
CA LEU A 217 -11.72 9.58 -1.85
C LEU A 217 -11.49 9.83 -0.36
N GLY A 218 -12.51 9.67 0.49
CA GLY A 218 -12.36 9.82 1.95
C GLY A 218 -11.28 8.86 2.49
N GLN A 219 -11.37 7.58 2.13
CA GLN A 219 -10.36 6.57 2.46
C GLN A 219 -8.99 6.92 1.84
N GLY A 220 -8.99 7.38 0.58
CA GLY A 220 -7.77 7.75 -0.12
C GLY A 220 -6.97 8.83 0.60
N PHE A 221 -7.64 9.88 1.11
CA PHE A 221 -6.98 10.94 1.88
C PHE A 221 -6.51 10.47 3.26
N VAL A 222 -7.29 9.68 3.98
CA VAL A 222 -6.86 9.08 5.27
C VAL A 222 -5.65 8.17 5.05
N MET A 223 -5.64 7.37 3.99
CA MET A 223 -4.45 6.59 3.59
C MET A 223 -3.30 7.49 3.13
N GLY A 224 -3.60 8.66 2.55
CA GLY A 224 -2.61 9.70 2.25
C GLY A 224 -1.84 10.13 3.48
N ALA A 225 -2.49 10.29 4.64
CA ALA A 225 -1.81 10.57 5.90
C ALA A 225 -0.83 9.45 6.30
N LEU A 226 -1.20 8.18 6.08
CA LEU A 226 -0.29 7.04 6.28
C LEU A 226 0.94 7.13 5.36
N PHE A 227 0.76 7.42 4.08
CA PHE A 227 1.88 7.51 3.15
C PHE A 227 2.80 8.72 3.44
N VAL A 228 2.24 9.84 3.89
CA VAL A 228 3.01 10.99 4.41
C VAL A 228 3.86 10.57 5.60
N TYR A 229 3.28 9.85 6.57
CA TYR A 229 4.01 9.24 7.69
C TYR A 229 5.11 8.29 7.19
N ILE A 230 4.78 7.37 6.30
CA ILE A 230 5.72 6.38 5.74
C ILE A 230 6.95 7.08 5.16
N ALA A 231 6.75 8.08 4.31
CA ALA A 231 7.84 8.77 3.63
C ALA A 231 8.64 9.72 4.55
N GLY A 232 7.96 10.38 5.50
CA GLY A 232 8.59 11.36 6.38
C GLY A 232 9.29 10.74 7.58
N SER A 233 8.75 9.67 8.14
CA SER A 233 9.20 9.09 9.41
C SER A 233 10.66 8.61 9.38
N SER A 234 11.12 8.05 8.26
CA SER A 234 12.50 7.60 8.12
C SER A 234 13.50 8.74 8.34
N PHE A 235 13.23 9.90 7.74
CA PHE A 235 14.07 11.10 7.92
C PHE A 235 13.93 11.68 9.30
N VAL A 236 12.71 11.81 9.82
CA VAL A 236 12.45 12.37 11.16
C VAL A 236 13.14 11.53 12.23
N PHE A 237 12.96 10.22 12.24
CA PHE A 237 13.56 9.39 13.28
C PHE A 237 15.07 9.23 13.13
N GLN A 238 15.59 9.14 11.91
CA GLN A 238 17.03 8.90 11.71
C GLN A 238 17.85 10.19 11.66
N GLN A 239 17.37 11.28 11.05
CA GLN A 239 18.15 12.51 10.90
C GLN A 239 17.88 13.55 12.00
N ILE A 240 16.63 13.66 12.50
CA ILE A 240 16.31 14.62 13.58
C ILE A 240 16.55 14.00 14.97
N TYR A 241 16.04 12.76 15.18
CA TYR A 241 16.19 12.06 16.47
C TYR A 241 17.41 11.14 16.53
N HIS A 242 18.22 11.05 15.47
CA HIS A 242 19.47 10.28 15.40
C HIS A 242 19.33 8.81 15.75
N LEU A 243 18.19 8.21 15.46
CA LEU A 243 17.99 6.77 15.65
C LEU A 243 18.67 5.96 14.54
N SER A 244 19.13 4.76 14.89
CA SER A 244 19.64 3.82 13.90
C SER A 244 18.52 3.34 12.96
N PRO A 245 18.85 2.91 11.72
CA PRO A 245 17.87 2.31 10.81
C PRO A 245 17.13 1.11 11.42
N GLN A 246 17.80 0.33 12.30
CA GLN A 246 17.21 -0.81 13.00
C GLN A 246 16.17 -0.37 14.04
N MET A 247 16.47 0.69 14.82
CA MET A 247 15.53 1.23 15.80
C MET A 247 14.33 1.86 15.10
N PHE A 248 14.55 2.59 14.00
CA PHE A 248 13.46 3.09 13.16
C PHE A 248 12.56 1.94 12.66
N SER A 249 13.17 0.87 12.15
CA SER A 249 12.44 -0.31 11.66
C SER A 249 11.59 -0.97 12.75
N PHE A 250 12.08 -1.01 13.98
CA PHE A 250 11.35 -1.53 15.13
C PHE A 250 10.13 -0.65 15.49
N ILE A 251 10.32 0.67 15.52
CA ILE A 251 9.21 1.63 15.76
C ILE A 251 8.16 1.49 14.65
N TYR A 252 8.60 1.41 13.40
CA TYR A 252 7.70 1.24 12.26
C TYR A 252 6.91 -0.07 12.35
N ALA A 253 7.55 -1.17 12.75
CA ALA A 253 6.88 -2.44 12.95
C ALA A 253 5.79 -2.39 14.05
N ILE A 254 6.04 -1.68 15.14
CA ILE A 254 5.02 -1.44 16.20
C ILE A 254 3.82 -0.69 15.61
N ASN A 255 4.04 0.32 14.77
CA ASN A 255 2.96 1.02 14.08
C ASN A 255 2.21 0.09 13.11
N GLY A 256 2.90 -0.82 12.43
CA GLY A 256 2.26 -1.87 11.62
C GLY A 256 1.34 -2.79 12.45
N ILE A 257 1.76 -3.17 13.65
CA ILE A 257 0.90 -3.92 14.59
C ILE A 257 -0.33 -3.09 14.96
N SER A 258 -0.16 -1.78 15.22
CA SER A 258 -1.27 -0.87 15.54
C SER A 258 -2.31 -0.81 14.41
N LEU A 259 -1.86 -0.75 13.14
CA LEU A 259 -2.73 -0.83 11.96
C LEU A 259 -3.58 -2.10 11.94
N VAL A 260 -2.95 -3.24 12.19
CA VAL A 260 -3.61 -4.55 12.24
C VAL A 260 -4.61 -4.61 13.38
N LEU A 261 -4.28 -4.09 14.55
CA LEU A 261 -5.20 -4.03 15.71
C LEU A 261 -6.41 -3.14 15.40
N GLY A 262 -6.20 -1.96 14.79
CA GLY A 262 -7.27 -1.07 14.36
C GLY A 262 -8.20 -1.74 13.33
N SER A 263 -7.64 -2.47 12.38
CA SER A 263 -8.42 -3.23 11.39
C SER A 263 -9.23 -4.37 12.02
N ASN A 264 -8.64 -5.10 12.97
CA ASN A 264 -9.31 -6.25 13.61
C ASN A 264 -10.41 -5.85 14.58
N ILE A 265 -10.31 -4.70 15.26
CA ILE A 265 -11.33 -4.25 16.21
C ILE A 265 -12.66 -3.98 15.50
N VAL A 266 -12.65 -3.60 14.22
CA VAL A 266 -13.86 -3.39 13.40
C VAL A 266 -14.74 -4.63 13.41
N GLY A 267 -14.16 -5.84 13.27
CA GLY A 267 -14.92 -7.10 13.29
C GLY A 267 -15.71 -7.34 14.59
N ARG A 268 -15.26 -6.76 15.71
CA ARG A 268 -15.99 -6.81 16.99
C ARG A 268 -17.00 -5.67 17.11
N LEU A 269 -16.67 -4.48 16.60
CA LEU A 269 -17.53 -3.30 16.71
C LEU A 269 -18.79 -3.41 15.84
N VAL A 270 -18.71 -4.04 14.66
CA VAL A 270 -19.86 -4.21 13.74
C VAL A 270 -20.97 -5.09 14.32
N THR A 271 -20.71 -5.86 15.39
CA THR A 271 -21.76 -6.61 16.08
C THR A 271 -22.75 -5.71 16.83
N ASN A 272 -22.32 -4.50 17.23
CA ASN A 272 -23.11 -3.59 18.08
C ASN A 272 -23.31 -2.20 17.46
N LEU A 273 -22.51 -1.84 16.46
CA LEU A 273 -22.53 -0.51 15.82
C LEU A 273 -22.64 -0.65 14.29
N SER A 274 -23.31 0.31 13.65
CA SER A 274 -23.33 0.38 12.18
C SER A 274 -21.94 0.74 11.64
N GLU A 275 -21.59 0.17 10.49
CA GLU A 275 -20.31 0.45 9.81
C GLU A 275 -20.09 1.95 9.57
N GLU A 276 -21.14 2.69 9.21
CA GLU A 276 -21.08 4.14 9.01
C GLU A 276 -20.73 4.90 10.31
N ARG A 277 -21.23 4.44 11.46
CA ARG A 277 -20.86 5.02 12.77
C ARG A 277 -19.42 4.73 13.12
N ILE A 278 -18.96 3.50 12.87
CA ILE A 278 -17.56 3.10 13.10
C ILE A 278 -16.64 3.95 12.21
N LEU A 279 -16.97 4.11 10.92
CA LEU A 279 -16.21 4.93 9.99
C LEU A 279 -16.10 6.37 10.46
N ARG A 280 -17.24 6.98 10.85
CA ARG A 280 -17.27 8.37 11.34
C ARG A 280 -16.41 8.57 12.58
N VAL A 281 -16.51 7.65 13.56
CA VAL A 281 -15.70 7.69 14.78
C VAL A 281 -14.22 7.51 14.44
N GLY A 282 -13.87 6.59 13.53
CA GLY A 282 -12.50 6.37 13.08
C GLY A 282 -11.87 7.61 12.44
N ILE A 283 -12.59 8.29 11.54
CA ILE A 283 -12.10 9.53 10.91
C ILE A 283 -11.95 10.66 11.94
N LEU A 284 -12.94 10.86 12.81
CA LEU A 284 -12.87 11.87 13.89
C LEU A 284 -11.71 11.59 14.84
N PHE A 285 -11.45 10.33 15.16
CA PHE A 285 -10.31 9.94 15.97
C PHE A 285 -8.97 10.30 15.28
N GLY A 286 -8.81 9.99 13.98
CA GLY A 286 -7.63 10.36 13.20
C GLY A 286 -7.40 11.86 13.16
N VAL A 287 -8.44 12.66 12.86
CA VAL A 287 -8.38 14.14 12.88
C VAL A 287 -7.99 14.66 14.26
N SER A 288 -8.58 14.10 15.34
CA SER A 288 -8.28 14.54 16.70
C SER A 288 -6.83 14.24 17.09
N VAL A 289 -6.33 13.06 16.79
CA VAL A 289 -4.95 12.66 17.10
C VAL A 289 -3.95 13.50 16.33
N THR A 290 -4.15 13.68 15.02
CA THR A 290 -3.24 14.49 14.19
C THR A 290 -3.34 15.98 14.52
N GLY A 291 -4.52 16.45 14.94
CA GLY A 291 -4.72 17.82 15.45
C GLY A 291 -3.95 18.06 16.76
N LEU A 292 -4.03 17.12 17.70
CA LEU A 292 -3.25 17.18 18.96
C LEU A 292 -1.73 17.13 18.69
N LEU A 293 -1.30 16.30 17.73
CA LEU A 293 0.10 16.28 17.28
C LEU A 293 0.50 17.62 16.69
N SER A 294 -0.34 18.24 15.87
CA SER A 294 -0.06 19.55 15.28
C SER A 294 0.03 20.65 16.37
N LEU A 295 -0.84 20.58 17.37
CA LEU A 295 -0.78 21.50 18.52
C LEU A 295 0.49 21.29 19.35
N SER A 296 0.92 20.05 19.54
CA SER A 296 2.13 19.72 20.28
C SER A 296 3.40 20.31 19.66
N LEU A 297 3.42 20.55 18.32
CA LEU A 297 4.55 21.22 17.66
C LEU A 297 4.81 22.63 18.21
N ILE A 298 3.74 23.33 18.60
CA ILE A 298 3.84 24.69 19.19
C ILE A 298 4.42 24.61 20.62
N LEU A 299 4.14 23.52 21.34
CA LEU A 299 4.55 23.31 22.72
C LEU A 299 5.94 22.65 22.85
N GLY A 300 6.61 22.37 21.74
CA GLY A 300 7.90 21.69 21.72
C GLY A 300 7.75 20.17 21.77
N THR A 301 7.28 19.57 20.67
CA THR A 301 7.11 18.10 20.53
C THR A 301 8.42 17.36 20.76
N ASN A 302 8.37 16.34 21.60
CA ASN A 302 9.46 15.40 21.77
C ASN A 302 9.18 14.08 21.02
N MET A 303 10.20 13.22 20.89
CA MET A 303 10.13 11.94 20.20
C MET A 303 8.98 11.04 20.71
N TYR A 304 8.77 10.98 22.02
CA TYR A 304 7.77 10.09 22.63
C TYR A 304 6.33 10.53 22.29
N VAL A 305 6.07 11.84 22.33
CA VAL A 305 4.76 12.39 21.93
C VAL A 305 4.48 12.08 20.46
N LEU A 306 5.50 12.24 19.59
CA LEU A 306 5.38 11.89 18.20
C LEU A 306 5.10 10.38 18.00
N MET A 307 5.86 9.51 18.69
CA MET A 307 5.67 8.05 18.60
C MET A 307 4.26 7.62 19.02
N ILE A 308 3.76 8.14 20.15
CA ILE A 308 2.41 7.81 20.64
C ILE A 308 1.35 8.34 19.68
N GLY A 309 1.48 9.56 19.19
CA GLY A 309 0.55 10.12 18.22
C GLY A 309 0.52 9.35 16.91
N LEU A 310 1.67 8.94 16.37
CA LEU A 310 1.75 8.11 15.18
C LEU A 310 1.12 6.74 15.40
N LEU A 311 1.35 6.11 16.56
CA LEU A 311 0.73 4.83 16.92
C LEU A 311 -0.80 4.92 16.93
N LEU A 312 -1.35 5.95 17.55
CA LEU A 312 -2.79 6.18 17.62
C LEU A 312 -3.38 6.53 16.25
N MET A 313 -2.71 7.38 15.47
CA MET A 313 -3.13 7.73 14.11
C MET A 313 -3.22 6.47 13.24
N VAL A 314 -2.17 5.65 13.22
CA VAL A 314 -2.11 4.42 12.42
C VAL A 314 -3.19 3.41 12.86
N PHE A 315 -3.50 3.33 14.16
CA PHE A 315 -4.64 2.56 14.68
C PHE A 315 -5.97 3.04 14.07
N GLY A 316 -6.21 4.35 14.09
CA GLY A 316 -7.40 4.98 13.48
C GLY A 316 -7.51 4.71 11.99
N ILE A 317 -6.39 4.79 11.26
CA ILE A 317 -6.33 4.46 9.83
C ILE A 317 -6.74 3.01 9.57
N GLY A 318 -6.34 2.07 10.43
CA GLY A 318 -6.77 0.66 10.34
C GLY A 318 -8.29 0.51 10.41
N ILE A 319 -8.95 1.25 11.32
CA ILE A 319 -10.42 1.28 11.43
C ILE A 319 -11.04 1.84 10.15
N VAL A 320 -10.59 3.00 9.70
CA VAL A 320 -11.14 3.69 8.52
C VAL A 320 -10.97 2.85 7.27
N ASN A 321 -9.76 2.32 7.03
CA ASN A 321 -9.44 1.53 5.86
C ASN A 321 -10.35 0.30 5.72
N THR A 322 -10.53 -0.44 6.81
CA THR A 322 -11.38 -1.65 6.82
C THR A 322 -12.84 -1.30 6.59
N THR A 323 -13.35 -0.30 7.30
CA THR A 323 -14.77 0.04 7.28
C THR A 323 -15.18 0.73 5.97
N ALA A 324 -14.36 1.67 5.47
CA ALA A 324 -14.63 2.36 4.20
C ALA A 324 -14.58 1.39 3.01
N THR A 325 -13.61 0.45 3.00
CA THR A 325 -13.55 -0.60 1.98
C THR A 325 -14.80 -1.49 2.02
N SER A 326 -15.26 -1.90 3.21
CA SER A 326 -16.48 -2.70 3.36
C SER A 326 -17.71 -1.96 2.81
N LEU A 327 -17.92 -0.71 3.21
CA LEU A 327 -19.03 0.11 2.76
C LEU A 327 -19.01 0.36 1.24
N ALA A 328 -17.85 0.69 0.68
CA ALA A 328 -17.69 0.88 -0.75
C ALA A 328 -17.97 -0.39 -1.56
N MET A 329 -17.51 -1.55 -1.09
CA MET A 329 -17.70 -2.82 -1.78
C MET A 329 -19.12 -3.38 -1.65
N ASN A 330 -19.80 -3.14 -0.53
CA ASN A 330 -21.18 -3.58 -0.31
C ASN A 330 -22.17 -2.82 -1.19
N ALA A 331 -21.87 -1.56 -1.53
CA ALA A 331 -22.71 -0.75 -2.42
C ALA A 331 -22.67 -1.24 -3.89
N GLU A 332 -21.61 -1.93 -4.32
CA GLU A 332 -21.30 -2.20 -5.74
C GLU A 332 -21.10 -3.70 -6.04
N GLY A 333 -21.99 -4.55 -5.54
CA GLY A 333 -21.87 -6.02 -5.60
C GLY A 333 -21.47 -6.61 -6.96
N ASP A 334 -22.09 -6.16 -8.06
CA ASP A 334 -21.80 -6.66 -9.41
C ASP A 334 -20.54 -6.05 -10.03
N LYS A 335 -20.13 -4.84 -9.59
CA LYS A 335 -18.95 -4.10 -10.07
C LYS A 335 -17.74 -4.21 -9.14
N ALA A 336 -17.70 -5.22 -8.29
CA ALA A 336 -16.67 -5.39 -7.25
C ALA A 336 -15.22 -5.32 -7.76
N GLY A 337 -14.96 -5.75 -8.99
CA GLY A 337 -13.65 -5.67 -9.62
C GLY A 337 -13.21 -4.23 -9.88
N GLY A 338 -14.09 -3.44 -10.52
CA GLY A 338 -13.87 -2.02 -10.78
C GLY A 338 -13.77 -1.20 -9.50
N ALA A 339 -14.64 -1.47 -8.52
CA ALA A 339 -14.64 -0.82 -7.21
C ALA A 339 -13.31 -1.05 -6.45
N SER A 340 -12.83 -2.29 -6.40
CA SER A 340 -11.54 -2.61 -5.79
C SER A 340 -10.35 -1.95 -6.48
N ALA A 341 -10.37 -1.85 -7.81
CA ALA A 341 -9.32 -1.17 -8.57
C ALA A 341 -9.31 0.34 -8.31
N LEU A 342 -10.49 0.99 -8.25
CA LEU A 342 -10.61 2.42 -7.97
C LEU A 342 -10.25 2.76 -6.52
N LEU A 343 -10.60 1.92 -5.54
CA LEU A 343 -10.14 2.09 -4.17
C LEU A 343 -8.61 2.04 -4.09
N GLY A 344 -7.99 1.03 -4.71
CA GLY A 344 -6.53 0.92 -4.77
C GLY A 344 -5.87 2.09 -5.50
N LEU A 345 -6.46 2.54 -6.62
CA LEU A 345 -6.00 3.71 -7.37
C LEU A 345 -6.05 4.98 -6.50
N SER A 346 -7.19 5.24 -5.84
CA SER A 346 -7.37 6.44 -5.00
C SER A 346 -6.34 6.46 -3.86
N MET A 347 -6.17 5.35 -3.15
CA MET A 347 -5.20 5.23 -2.05
C MET A 347 -3.77 5.48 -2.52
N ASN A 348 -3.32 4.80 -3.57
CA ASN A 348 -1.95 4.89 -4.04
C ASN A 348 -1.65 6.21 -4.76
N ALA A 349 -2.61 6.76 -5.50
CA ALA A 349 -2.44 8.03 -6.20
C ALA A 349 -2.38 9.21 -5.21
N ILE A 350 -3.35 9.31 -4.29
CA ILE A 350 -3.37 10.38 -3.29
C ILE A 350 -2.16 10.27 -2.38
N GLY A 351 -1.87 9.07 -1.87
CA GLY A 351 -0.72 8.81 -1.04
C GLY A 351 0.60 9.12 -1.75
N GLY A 352 0.74 8.63 -2.99
CA GLY A 352 1.92 8.86 -3.80
C GLY A 352 2.18 10.35 -4.07
N LEU A 353 1.16 11.13 -4.39
CA LEU A 353 1.28 12.57 -4.63
C LEU A 353 1.58 13.37 -3.36
N ALA A 354 1.13 12.89 -2.19
CA ALA A 354 1.37 13.55 -0.92
C ALA A 354 2.80 13.35 -0.39
N THR A 355 3.46 12.24 -0.71
CA THR A 355 4.78 11.89 -0.15
C THR A 355 5.89 12.89 -0.44
N PRO A 356 6.09 13.41 -1.67
CA PRO A 356 7.19 14.35 -1.95
C PRO A 356 7.00 15.70 -1.27
N LEU A 357 5.75 16.07 -0.93
CA LEU A 357 5.44 17.32 -0.26
C LEU A 357 6.10 17.41 1.12
N VAL A 358 6.31 16.28 1.78
CA VAL A 358 7.00 16.22 3.08
C VAL A 358 8.43 16.75 2.97
N GLY A 359 9.11 16.41 1.88
CA GLY A 359 10.51 16.78 1.66
C GLY A 359 10.74 18.19 1.10
N LEU A 360 9.69 18.90 0.66
CA LEU A 360 9.84 20.24 0.06
C LEU A 360 10.44 21.27 1.05
N PHE A 361 10.22 21.08 2.34
CA PHE A 361 10.73 21.97 3.40
C PHE A 361 12.03 21.46 4.04
N GLY A 362 12.68 20.47 3.44
CA GLY A 362 13.95 19.91 3.92
C GLY A 362 13.80 18.86 5.03
N SER A 363 14.96 18.26 5.37
CA SER A 363 15.04 17.15 6.33
C SER A 363 15.20 17.55 7.80
N HIS A 364 15.18 18.87 8.10
CA HIS A 364 15.52 19.39 9.42
C HIS A 364 14.30 19.63 10.32
N SER A 365 13.09 19.35 9.86
CA SER A 365 11.87 19.60 10.62
C SER A 365 10.84 18.48 10.46
N GLN A 366 10.21 18.10 11.55
CA GLN A 366 9.07 17.18 11.57
C GLN A 366 7.74 17.86 11.23
N VAL A 367 7.72 19.22 11.24
CA VAL A 367 6.52 20.04 11.05
C VAL A 367 5.78 19.71 9.74
N PRO A 368 6.46 19.62 8.57
CA PRO A 368 5.76 19.33 7.31
C PRO A 368 5.04 17.98 7.34
N MET A 369 5.67 16.95 7.91
CA MET A 369 5.07 15.63 8.03
C MET A 369 3.78 15.67 8.86
N VAL A 370 3.83 16.29 10.05
CA VAL A 370 2.69 16.34 10.97
C VAL A 370 1.54 17.17 10.38
N LEU A 371 1.83 18.33 9.80
CA LEU A 371 0.81 19.21 9.22
C LEU A 371 0.16 18.60 7.97
N LEU A 372 0.95 17.91 7.12
CA LEU A 372 0.39 17.22 5.96
C LEU A 372 -0.48 16.02 6.36
N MET A 373 -0.10 15.28 7.41
CA MET A 373 -0.95 14.22 7.96
C MET A 373 -2.29 14.79 8.46
N PHE A 374 -2.25 15.88 9.24
CA PHE A 374 -3.46 16.54 9.73
C PHE A 374 -4.33 17.05 8.58
N THR A 375 -3.73 17.72 7.59
CA THR A 375 -4.44 18.22 6.40
C THR A 375 -5.13 17.09 5.63
N ALA A 376 -4.45 15.97 5.43
CA ALA A 376 -5.00 14.81 4.74
C ALA A 376 -6.20 14.20 5.49
N GLU A 377 -6.10 14.05 6.81
CA GLU A 377 -7.20 13.57 7.67
C GLU A 377 -8.41 14.53 7.62
N VAL A 378 -8.17 15.84 7.70
CA VAL A 378 -9.23 16.86 7.61
C VAL A 378 -9.92 16.83 6.24
N ILE A 379 -9.16 16.74 5.15
CA ILE A 379 -9.74 16.63 3.80
C ILE A 379 -10.59 15.36 3.70
N GLY A 380 -10.08 14.21 4.18
CA GLY A 380 -10.84 12.96 4.23
C GLY A 380 -12.16 13.10 4.99
N PHE A 381 -12.15 13.77 6.14
CA PHE A 381 -13.35 14.08 6.93
C PHE A 381 -14.34 14.99 6.17
N LEU A 382 -13.85 16.06 5.54
CA LEU A 382 -14.69 16.99 4.79
C LEU A 382 -15.35 16.33 3.57
N ILE A 383 -14.61 15.49 2.85
CA ILE A 383 -15.15 14.72 1.73
C ILE A 383 -16.27 13.80 2.22
N TYR A 384 -16.00 13.01 3.26
CA TYR A 384 -16.98 12.08 3.80
C TYR A 384 -18.27 12.80 4.26
N THR A 385 -18.15 13.92 4.98
CA THR A 385 -19.30 14.69 5.50
C THR A 385 -20.01 15.52 4.42
N GLY A 386 -19.25 16.09 3.46
CA GLY A 386 -19.79 16.92 2.39
C GLY A 386 -20.67 16.13 1.41
N PHE A 387 -20.26 14.93 1.03
CA PHE A 387 -21.08 14.05 0.18
C PHE A 387 -22.30 13.50 0.94
N THR A 388 -22.21 13.29 2.24
CA THR A 388 -23.35 12.81 3.05
C THR A 388 -24.48 13.84 3.12
N LYS A 389 -24.16 15.14 3.13
CA LYS A 389 -25.16 16.23 3.12
C LYS A 389 -25.86 16.45 1.77
N ARG A 390 -25.25 16.02 0.66
CA ARG A 390 -25.86 16.16 -0.68
C ARG A 390 -26.78 15.00 -1.04
N LEU A 391 -26.68 13.87 -0.33
CA LEU A 391 -27.48 12.67 -0.55
C LEU A 391 -28.63 12.52 0.46
N ALA A 392 -28.69 13.36 1.51
CA ALA A 392 -29.79 13.50 2.45
C ALA A 392 -30.70 14.69 2.06
#